data_8f0b3f14a0b2baf71cd9da7e13d0c453
#
_entry.id   8f0b3f14a0b2baf71cd9da7e13d0c453
#
_cell.length_a   1.000
_cell.length_b   1.000
_cell.length_c   1.000
_cell.angle_alpha   90.00
_cell.angle_beta   90.00
_cell.angle_gamma   90.00
#
_symmetry.space_group_name_H-M   'P 1'
#
loop_
_entity.id
_entity.type
_entity.pdbx_description
1 polymer ?
#
loop_
_entity_poly.entity_id
_entity_poly.type
_entity_poly.pdbx_seq_one_letter_code
_entity_poly.pdbx_strand_id
1 'polypeptide(L)' 'MNQCELSKSVKISLDQYFKDLDGQPPHAIYDMVIACVEKPLIEYTLQYTSGNQSKSAEILGLNRNTLRKKMQLYNIE' A
#
# COMPACT_ATOMS: atom_id res chain seq x y z
N MET A 1 5.50 13.21 6.26
CA MET A 1 5.84 12.98 4.84
C MET A 1 4.84 13.67 3.94
N ASN A 2 5.30 14.43 2.97
CA ASN A 2 4.40 15.05 2.01
C ASN A 2 4.27 14.19 0.76
N GLN A 3 3.31 14.54 -0.10
CA GLN A 3 3.03 13.76 -1.30
C GLN A 3 4.22 13.70 -2.26
N CYS A 4 5.04 14.76 -2.31
CA CYS A 4 6.21 14.78 -3.19
C CYS A 4 7.25 13.73 -2.77
N GLU A 5 7.45 13.55 -1.48
CA GLU A 5 8.40 12.56 -0.98
C GLU A 5 7.94 11.14 -1.29
N LEU A 6 6.65 10.86 -1.12
CA LEU A 6 6.10 9.56 -1.45
C LEU A 6 6.21 9.28 -2.95
N SER A 7 5.90 10.27 -3.78
CA SER A 7 6.02 10.16 -5.23
C SER A 7 7.46 9.83 -5.64
N LYS A 8 8.43 10.51 -5.06
CA LYS A 8 9.85 10.25 -5.34
C LYS A 8 10.24 8.83 -4.94
N SER A 9 9.79 8.38 -3.78
CA SER A 9 10.12 7.02 -3.29
C SER A 9 9.57 5.97 -4.24
N VAL A 10 8.35 6.14 -4.74
CA VAL A 10 7.76 5.21 -5.70
C VAL A 10 8.58 5.16 -6.98
N LYS A 11 8.97 6.32 -7.51
CA LYS A 11 9.76 6.38 -8.74
C LYS A 11 11.14 5.74 -8.59
N ILE A 12 11.79 5.97 -7.47
CA ILE A 12 13.11 5.37 -7.19
C ILE A 12 12.98 3.85 -7.11
N SER A 13 11.96 3.37 -6.41
CA SER A 13 11.74 1.92 -6.27
C SER A 13 11.43 1.27 -7.61
N LEU A 14 10.61 1.92 -8.43
CA LEU A 14 10.28 1.40 -9.77
C LEU A 14 11.48 1.42 -10.70
N ASP A 15 12.31 2.47 -10.65
CA ASP A 15 13.52 2.53 -11.45
C ASP A 15 14.43 1.34 -11.15
N GLN A 16 14.61 1.01 -9.88
CA GLN A 16 15.41 -0.15 -9.47
C GLN A 16 14.77 -1.46 -9.94
N TYR A 17 13.45 -1.56 -9.81
CA TYR A 17 12.72 -2.76 -10.25
C TYR A 17 12.92 -3.00 -11.75
N PHE A 18 12.80 -1.96 -12.57
CA PHE A 18 12.97 -2.09 -14.01
C PHE A 18 14.40 -2.47 -14.38
N LYS A 19 15.39 -1.97 -13.65
CA LYS A 19 16.79 -2.33 -13.87
C LYS A 19 17.03 -3.80 -13.50
N ASP A 20 16.40 -4.27 -12.43
CA ASP A 20 16.58 -5.63 -11.94
C ASP A 20 15.89 -6.68 -12.83
N LEU A 21 15.01 -6.26 -13.73
CA LEU A 21 14.39 -7.18 -14.68
C LEU A 21 15.36 -7.82 -15.65
N ASP A 22 16.47 -7.14 -15.93
CA ASP A 22 17.55 -7.64 -16.77
C ASP A 22 17.03 -8.16 -18.13
N GLY A 23 16.24 -7.33 -18.80
CA GLY A 23 15.69 -7.64 -20.11
C GLY A 23 14.39 -8.42 -20.13
N GLN A 24 13.94 -8.89 -18.97
CA GLN A 24 12.64 -9.56 -18.91
C GLN A 24 11.50 -8.53 -18.93
N PRO A 25 10.37 -8.87 -19.57
CA PRO A 25 9.26 -7.91 -19.64
C PRO A 25 8.63 -7.72 -18.27
N PRO A 26 8.28 -6.48 -17.91
CA PRO A 26 7.55 -6.24 -16.68
C PRO A 26 6.15 -6.86 -16.76
N HIS A 27 5.63 -7.27 -15.61
CA HIS A 27 4.33 -7.94 -15.55
C HIS A 27 3.60 -7.54 -14.27
N ALA A 28 2.31 -7.25 -14.40
CA ALA A 28 1.42 -6.95 -13.27
C ALA A 28 1.96 -5.87 -12.32
N ILE A 29 2.59 -4.85 -12.88
CA ILE A 29 3.23 -3.78 -12.10
C ILE A 29 2.20 -3.02 -11.26
N TYR A 30 1.02 -2.76 -11.83
CA TYR A 30 0.00 -2.02 -11.09
C TYR A 30 -0.36 -2.74 -9.79
N ASP A 31 -0.70 -4.02 -9.89
CA ASP A 31 -1.09 -4.79 -8.70
C ASP A 31 0.04 -4.89 -7.68
N MET A 32 1.27 -5.07 -8.17
CA MET A 32 2.44 -5.14 -7.31
C MET A 32 2.64 -3.85 -6.52
N VAL A 33 2.59 -2.71 -7.20
CA VAL A 33 2.80 -1.41 -6.56
C VAL A 33 1.68 -1.11 -5.57
N ILE A 34 0.44 -1.35 -5.96
CA ILE A 34 -0.70 -1.10 -5.08
C ILE A 34 -0.60 -1.95 -3.82
N ALA A 35 -0.25 -3.23 -3.95
CA ALA A 35 -0.09 -4.10 -2.78
C ALA A 35 1.06 -3.63 -1.89
N CYS A 36 2.17 -3.23 -2.48
CA CYS A 36 3.33 -2.75 -1.72
C CYS A 36 3.03 -1.49 -0.92
N VAL A 37 2.11 -0.66 -1.40
CA VAL A 37 1.74 0.59 -0.71
C VAL A 37 0.56 0.39 0.23
N GLU A 38 -0.47 -0.35 -0.20
CA GLU A 38 -1.69 -0.52 0.59
C GLU A 38 -1.45 -1.28 1.88
N LYS A 39 -0.68 -2.35 1.82
CA LYS A 39 -0.46 -3.16 3.02
C LYS A 39 0.17 -2.37 4.16
N PRO A 40 1.33 -1.73 3.97
CA PRO A 40 1.92 -0.93 5.06
C PRO A 40 1.05 0.27 5.45
N LEU A 41 0.33 0.86 4.50
CA LEU A 41 -0.57 1.97 4.79
C LEU A 41 -1.66 1.54 5.77
N ILE A 42 -2.29 0.41 5.52
CA ILE A 42 -3.36 -0.12 6.38
C ILE A 42 -2.78 -0.55 7.73
N GLU A 43 -1.67 -1.29 7.71
CA GLU A 43 -1.02 -1.74 8.94
C GLU A 43 -0.64 -0.58 9.85
N TYR A 44 -0.04 0.45 9.28
CA TYR A 44 0.36 1.62 10.06
C TYR A 44 -0.84 2.36 10.63
N THR A 45 -1.90 2.52 9.82
CA THR A 45 -3.11 3.22 10.27
C THR A 45 -3.79 2.46 11.42
N LEU A 46 -3.86 1.12 11.30
CA LEU A 46 -4.41 0.29 12.38
C LEU A 46 -3.57 0.38 13.66
N GLN A 47 -2.26 0.43 13.52
CA GLN A 47 -1.37 0.62 14.66
C GLN A 47 -1.61 1.97 15.32
N TYR A 48 -1.77 3.01 14.51
CA TYR A 48 -2.05 4.36 14.99
C TYR A 48 -3.36 4.44 15.79
N THR A 49 -4.37 3.67 15.39
CA THR A 49 -5.69 3.64 16.05
C THR A 49 -5.82 2.56 17.10
N SER A 50 -4.75 1.83 17.40
CA SER A 50 -4.74 0.70 18.34
C SER A 50 -5.73 -0.40 17.94
N GLY A 51 -5.83 -0.65 16.63
CA GLY A 51 -6.68 -1.72 16.10
C GLY A 51 -8.12 -1.32 15.84
N ASN A 52 -8.47 -0.05 15.99
CA ASN A 52 -9.84 0.41 15.78
C ASN A 52 -10.13 0.51 14.27
N GLN A 53 -10.86 -0.47 13.73
CA GLN A 53 -11.13 -0.55 12.29
C GLN A 53 -12.02 0.58 11.81
N SER A 54 -13.03 0.97 12.58
CA SER A 54 -13.91 2.07 12.21
C SER A 54 -13.15 3.38 12.09
N LYS A 55 -12.29 3.66 13.06
CA LYS A 55 -11.47 4.86 13.06
C LYS A 55 -10.45 4.84 11.93
N SER A 56 -9.84 3.70 11.69
CA SER A 56 -8.88 3.54 10.60
C SER A 56 -9.52 3.78 9.24
N ALA A 57 -10.71 3.22 9.02
CA ALA A 57 -11.44 3.44 7.77
C ALA A 57 -11.75 4.92 7.58
N GLU A 58 -12.15 5.61 8.64
CA GLU A 58 -12.41 7.05 8.60
C GLU A 58 -11.16 7.84 8.21
N ILE A 59 -10.02 7.53 8.84
CA ILE A 59 -8.74 8.19 8.54
C ILE A 59 -8.33 7.95 7.09
N LEU A 60 -8.50 6.72 6.62
CA LEU A 60 -8.12 6.34 5.24
C LEU A 60 -9.11 6.85 4.20
N GLY A 61 -10.30 7.26 4.62
CA GLY A 61 -11.33 7.65 3.68
C GLY A 61 -11.98 6.48 2.98
N LEU A 62 -11.99 5.31 3.61
CA LEU A 62 -12.56 4.08 3.05
C LEU A 62 -13.82 3.68 3.79
N ASN A 63 -14.70 2.99 3.08
CA ASN A 63 -15.80 2.29 3.71
C ASN A 63 -15.24 1.18 4.61
N ARG A 64 -15.86 0.96 5.77
CA ARG A 64 -15.39 -0.07 6.72
C ARG A 64 -15.34 -1.47 6.09
N ASN A 65 -16.34 -1.80 5.27
CA ASN A 65 -16.34 -3.12 4.60
C ASN A 65 -15.19 -3.23 3.60
N THR A 66 -14.88 -2.14 2.90
CA THR A 66 -13.74 -2.10 1.99
C THR A 66 -12.44 -2.32 2.74
N LEU A 67 -12.28 -1.66 3.89
CA LEU A 67 -11.09 -1.85 4.72
C LEU A 67 -10.96 -3.31 5.16
N ARG A 68 -12.05 -3.92 5.62
CA ARG A 68 -12.03 -5.31 6.07
C ARG A 68 -11.64 -6.26 4.95
N LYS A 69 -12.16 -6.03 3.73
CA LYS A 69 -11.79 -6.86 2.57
C LYS A 69 -10.32 -6.74 2.25
N LYS A 70 -9.77 -5.54 2.31
CA LYS A 70 -8.34 -5.33 2.07
C LYS A 70 -7.48 -5.97 3.16
N MET A 71 -7.92 -5.90 4.41
CA MET A 71 -7.24 -6.58 5.51
C MET A 71 -7.18 -8.09 5.26
N GLN A 72 -8.27 -8.69 4.78
CA GLN A 72 -8.29 -10.10 4.43
C GLN A 72 -7.36 -10.40 3.26
N LEU A 73 -7.39 -9.54 2.24
CA LEU A 73 -6.55 -9.71 1.05
C LEU A 73 -5.06 -9.73 1.41
N TYR A 74 -4.65 -8.88 2.34
CA TYR A 74 -3.24 -8.75 2.74
C TYR A 74 -2.89 -9.52 3.99
N ASN A 75 -3.81 -10.32 4.52
CA ASN A 75 -3.62 -11.11 5.76
C ASN A 75 -3.24 -10.23 6.95
N ILE A 76 -3.90 -9.11 7.08
CA ILE A 76 -3.73 -8.18 8.22
C ILE A 76 -4.77 -8.52 9.28
N GLU A 77 -4.31 -8.65 10.51
CA GLU A 77 -5.19 -8.96 11.64
C GLU A 77 -5.65 -7.72 12.40
#